data_9eb97510b10b6ef619617346694f39a5
#
_entry.id   9eb97510b10b6ef619617346694f39a5
#
_cell.length_a   1.000
_cell.length_b   1.000
_cell.length_c   1.000
_cell.angle_alpha   90.00
_cell.angle_beta   90.00
_cell.angle_gamma   90.00
#
_symmetry.space_group_name_H-M   'P 1'
#
loop_
_entity.id
_entity.type
_entity.pdbx_description
1 polymer ?
#
loop_
_entity_poly.entity_id
_entity_poly.type
_entity_poly.pdbx_seq_one_letter_code
_entity_poly.pdbx_strand_id
1 'polypeptide(L)'
;MKAQRCFLLSVGVLVLFTVARAYGWLGPTVVGVGALTAVLALIAWNARATLADLGLGRADVGAGLRYGAGVLGLVLLVLIVAAVIPATNGFLHDSRAQISGGRLLYEVGVSIVLLTAIPEEFAFRGVLLGSARYATGRTAPR
;
A
#
# COMPACT_ATOMS: atom_id res chain seq x y z
N MET A 1 22.86 4.41 10.40
CA MET A 1 23.07 3.35 9.36
C MET A 1 23.28 4.05 8.01
N LYS A 2 24.23 3.60 7.15
CA LYS A 2 24.41 4.24 5.84
C LYS A 2 23.16 3.98 4.98
N ALA A 3 22.68 4.98 4.24
CA ALA A 3 21.45 4.92 3.43
C ALA A 3 21.39 3.71 2.48
N GLN A 4 22.52 3.38 1.86
CA GLN A 4 22.63 2.19 1.01
C GLN A 4 22.34 0.87 1.75
N ARG A 5 22.77 0.74 3.01
CA ARG A 5 22.47 -0.47 3.81
C ARG A 5 20.99 -0.54 4.15
N CYS A 6 20.35 0.59 4.45
CA CYS A 6 18.92 0.66 4.70
C CYS A 6 18.13 0.22 3.46
N PHE A 7 18.50 0.74 2.29
CA PHE A 7 17.88 0.36 1.01
C PHE A 7 18.03 -1.14 0.72
N LEU A 8 19.26 -1.67 0.79
CA LEU A 8 19.52 -3.08 0.52
C LEU A 8 18.79 -4.02 1.50
N LEU A 9 18.75 -3.66 2.79
CA LEU A 9 18.01 -4.42 3.79
C LEU A 9 16.51 -4.42 3.49
N SER A 10 15.95 -3.28 3.11
CA SER A 10 14.52 -3.18 2.78
C SER A 10 14.17 -4.01 1.55
N VAL A 11 15.00 -3.96 0.50
CA VAL A 11 14.83 -4.81 -0.70
C VAL A 11 14.94 -6.29 -0.32
N GLY A 12 15.96 -6.67 0.45
CA GLY A 12 16.15 -8.05 0.89
C GLY A 12 14.97 -8.59 1.69
N VAL A 13 14.43 -7.80 2.61
CA VAL A 13 13.24 -8.15 3.41
C VAL A 13 12.02 -8.33 2.52
N LEU A 14 11.79 -7.44 1.56
CA LEU A 14 10.66 -7.54 0.64
C LEU A 14 10.75 -8.77 -0.26
N VAL A 15 11.94 -9.04 -0.82
CA VAL A 15 12.17 -10.25 -1.63
C VAL A 15 11.95 -11.51 -0.80
N LEU A 16 12.54 -11.57 0.41
CA LEU A 16 12.37 -12.71 1.31
C LEU A 16 10.90 -12.92 1.68
N PHE A 17 10.18 -11.85 1.99
CA PHE A 17 8.75 -11.91 2.29
C PHE A 17 7.95 -12.45 1.10
N THR A 18 8.22 -11.95 -0.12
CA THR A 18 7.53 -12.39 -1.34
C THR A 18 7.78 -13.87 -1.61
N VAL A 19 9.02 -14.32 -1.47
CA VAL A 19 9.40 -15.72 -1.63
C VAL A 19 8.72 -16.59 -0.56
N ALA A 20 8.83 -16.21 0.72
CA ALA A 20 8.21 -16.96 1.81
C ALA A 20 6.70 -17.06 1.66
N ARG A 21 6.05 -16.03 1.14
CA ARG A 21 4.62 -16.04 0.84
C ARG A 21 4.27 -16.94 -0.34
N ALA A 22 5.08 -16.93 -1.40
CA ALA A 22 4.88 -17.81 -2.56
C ALA A 22 4.97 -19.29 -2.20
N TYR A 23 5.82 -19.64 -1.24
CA TYR A 23 5.97 -21.00 -0.74
C TYR A 23 5.00 -21.35 0.41
N GLY A 24 4.10 -20.45 0.81
CA GLY A 24 3.13 -20.70 1.87
C GLY A 24 3.73 -20.78 3.30
N TRP A 25 4.96 -20.33 3.50
CA TRP A 25 5.65 -20.38 4.80
C TRP A 25 5.13 -19.34 5.79
N LEU A 26 4.48 -18.31 5.29
CA LEU A 26 3.84 -17.30 6.12
C LEU A 26 2.41 -17.77 6.41
N GLY A 27 2.08 -17.84 7.70
CA GLY A 27 0.75 -18.14 8.18
C GLY A 27 -0.33 -17.16 7.68
N PRO A 28 -1.37 -16.88 8.47
CA PRO A 28 -2.44 -15.99 8.06
C PRO A 28 -1.92 -14.66 7.53
N THR A 29 -2.52 -14.16 6.44
CA THR A 29 -2.09 -12.93 5.74
C THR A 29 -1.87 -11.75 6.68
N VAL A 30 -2.75 -11.60 7.67
CA VAL A 30 -2.68 -10.51 8.68
C VAL A 30 -1.37 -10.54 9.45
N VAL A 31 -0.94 -11.74 9.88
CA VAL A 31 0.29 -11.91 10.66
C VAL A 31 1.52 -11.62 9.80
N GLY A 32 1.55 -12.17 8.59
CA GLY A 32 2.67 -11.96 7.66
C GLY A 32 2.84 -10.48 7.28
N VAL A 33 1.75 -9.81 6.94
CA VAL A 33 1.76 -8.38 6.58
C VAL A 33 2.11 -7.51 7.79
N GLY A 34 1.59 -7.83 8.96
CA GLY A 34 1.93 -7.14 10.21
C GLY A 34 3.42 -7.26 10.54
N ALA A 35 3.98 -8.47 10.42
CA ALA A 35 5.41 -8.72 10.64
C ALA A 35 6.28 -7.94 9.63
N LEU A 36 5.94 -7.96 8.33
CA LEU A 36 6.63 -7.19 7.30
C LEU A 36 6.63 -5.69 7.64
N THR A 37 5.45 -5.14 7.95
CA THR A 37 5.30 -3.72 8.28
C THR A 37 6.14 -3.34 9.50
N ALA A 38 6.14 -4.18 10.55
CA ALA A 38 6.94 -3.98 11.75
C ALA A 38 8.45 -3.98 11.45
N VAL A 39 8.94 -4.93 10.64
CA VAL A 39 10.35 -5.01 10.25
C VAL A 39 10.76 -3.78 9.44
N LEU A 40 9.94 -3.35 8.48
CA LEU A 40 10.22 -2.15 7.68
C LEU A 40 10.18 -0.88 8.55
N ALA A 41 9.26 -0.79 9.51
CA ALA A 41 9.22 0.31 10.47
C ALA A 41 10.48 0.36 11.34
N LEU A 42 10.99 -0.79 11.80
CA LEU A 42 12.23 -0.88 12.54
C LEU A 42 13.45 -0.44 11.70
N ILE A 43 13.48 -0.82 10.42
CA ILE A 43 14.54 -0.37 9.50
C ILE A 43 14.49 1.15 9.34
N ALA A 44 13.31 1.72 9.11
CA ALA A 44 13.11 3.17 8.98
C ALA A 44 13.49 3.91 10.26
N TRP A 45 13.10 3.38 11.43
CA TRP A 45 13.48 3.93 12.74
C TRP A 45 14.99 3.94 12.94
N ASN A 46 15.67 2.83 12.68
CA ASN A 46 17.12 2.74 12.78
C ASN A 46 17.84 3.66 11.79
N ALA A 47 17.22 3.95 10.65
CA ALA A 47 17.70 4.93 9.68
C ALA A 47 17.44 6.39 10.10
N ARG A 48 16.71 6.62 11.21
CA ARG A 48 16.25 7.94 11.66
C ARG A 48 15.43 8.67 10.58
N ALA A 49 14.64 7.92 9.80
CA ALA A 49 13.74 8.48 8.81
C ALA A 49 12.66 9.33 9.50
N THR A 50 12.41 10.52 8.99
CA THR A 50 11.32 11.38 9.45
C THR A 50 10.02 11.01 8.75
N LEU A 51 8.87 11.42 9.29
CA LEU A 51 7.58 11.22 8.64
C LEU A 51 7.53 11.87 7.24
N ALA A 52 8.22 13.00 7.06
CA ALA A 52 8.33 13.64 5.75
C ALA A 52 9.16 12.80 4.76
N ASP A 53 10.22 12.13 5.24
CA ASP A 53 11.02 11.22 4.40
C ASP A 53 10.21 9.99 3.95
N LEU A 54 9.24 9.58 4.77
CA LEU A 54 8.31 8.48 4.49
C LEU A 54 7.10 8.92 3.64
N GLY A 55 7.03 10.18 3.21
CA GLY A 55 5.87 10.73 2.47
C GLY A 55 4.61 10.89 3.31
N LEU A 56 4.75 10.87 4.65
CA LEU A 56 3.68 11.08 5.62
C LEU A 56 3.68 12.53 6.16
N GLY A 57 4.37 13.44 5.50
CA GLY A 57 4.31 14.88 5.79
C GLY A 57 2.88 15.42 5.57
N ARG A 58 2.48 16.45 6.33
CA ARG A 58 1.13 17.02 6.21
C ARG A 58 0.79 17.49 4.78
N ALA A 59 1.76 18.00 4.05
CA ALA A 59 1.59 18.42 2.66
C ALA A 59 1.38 17.21 1.73
N ASP A 60 2.14 16.14 1.94
CA ASP A 60 2.06 14.90 1.14
C ASP A 60 0.73 14.20 1.36
N VAL A 61 0.28 14.11 2.62
CA VAL A 61 -1.03 13.54 2.98
C VAL A 61 -2.17 14.35 2.36
N GLY A 62 -2.10 15.70 2.41
CA GLY A 62 -3.10 16.57 1.79
C GLY A 62 -3.19 16.40 0.27
N ALA A 63 -2.04 16.32 -0.40
CA ALA A 63 -1.99 16.05 -1.84
C ALA A 63 -2.52 14.64 -2.15
N GLY A 64 -2.07 13.62 -1.40
CA GLY A 64 -2.53 12.24 -1.55
C GLY A 64 -4.04 12.10 -1.39
N LEU A 65 -4.64 12.80 -0.43
CA LEU A 65 -6.10 12.78 -0.21
C LEU A 65 -6.86 13.38 -1.40
N ARG A 66 -6.36 14.49 -1.96
CA ARG A 66 -6.97 15.14 -3.14
C ARG A 66 -6.93 14.23 -4.37
N TYR A 67 -5.75 13.68 -4.67
CA TYR A 67 -5.60 12.76 -5.80
C TYR A 67 -6.39 11.48 -5.60
N GLY A 68 -6.36 10.90 -4.38
CA GLY A 68 -7.13 9.71 -4.03
C GLY A 68 -8.63 9.93 -4.16
N ALA A 69 -9.15 11.07 -3.69
CA ALA A 69 -10.55 11.44 -3.85
C ALA A 69 -10.94 11.62 -5.34
N GLY A 70 -10.04 12.21 -6.15
CA GLY A 70 -10.25 12.35 -7.59
C GLY A 70 -10.34 11.01 -8.30
N VAL A 71 -9.40 10.09 -8.01
CA VAL A 71 -9.40 8.73 -8.57
C VAL A 71 -10.64 7.96 -8.12
N LEU A 72 -10.99 8.02 -6.83
CA LEU A 72 -12.19 7.37 -6.31
C LEU A 72 -13.46 7.90 -6.99
N GLY A 73 -13.56 9.24 -7.16
CA GLY A 73 -14.67 9.87 -7.87
C GLY A 73 -14.78 9.39 -9.31
N LEU A 74 -13.66 9.26 -10.02
CA LEU A 74 -13.62 8.73 -11.38
C LEU A 74 -14.08 7.27 -11.43
N VAL A 75 -13.60 6.43 -10.53
CA VAL A 75 -14.01 5.01 -10.45
C VAL A 75 -15.50 4.90 -10.16
N LEU A 76 -16.00 5.67 -9.20
CA LEU A 76 -17.45 5.69 -8.90
C LEU A 76 -18.28 6.15 -10.10
N LEU A 77 -17.83 7.18 -10.81
CA LEU A 77 -18.49 7.63 -12.04
C LEU A 77 -18.55 6.51 -13.09
N VAL A 78 -17.44 5.84 -13.33
CA VAL A 78 -17.38 4.70 -14.28
C VAL A 78 -18.34 3.59 -13.86
N LEU A 79 -18.39 3.25 -12.58
CA LEU A 79 -19.30 2.22 -12.05
C LEU A 79 -20.78 2.64 -12.20
N ILE A 80 -21.10 3.91 -11.95
CA ILE A 80 -22.46 4.43 -12.13
C ILE A 80 -22.86 4.37 -13.60
N VAL A 81 -21.98 4.80 -14.50
CA VAL A 81 -22.21 4.72 -15.95
C VAL A 81 -22.39 3.27 -16.39
N ALA A 82 -21.53 2.37 -15.92
CA ALA A 82 -21.66 0.94 -16.20
C ALA A 82 -22.98 0.35 -15.69
N ALA A 83 -23.47 0.78 -14.54
CA ALA A 83 -24.73 0.31 -13.96
C ALA A 83 -25.98 0.76 -14.79
N VAL A 84 -25.88 1.87 -15.51
CA VAL A 84 -26.97 2.39 -16.35
C VAL A 84 -27.01 1.73 -17.73
N ILE A 85 -25.89 1.22 -18.22
CA ILE A 85 -25.79 0.59 -19.54
C ILE A 85 -26.29 -0.87 -19.48
N PRO A 86 -27.36 -1.25 -20.21
CA PRO A 86 -27.88 -2.63 -20.15
C PRO A 86 -26.88 -3.71 -20.55
N ALA A 87 -25.95 -3.40 -21.47
CA ALA A 87 -24.93 -4.33 -21.93
C ALA A 87 -23.92 -4.75 -20.83
N THR A 88 -23.76 -3.95 -19.78
CA THR A 88 -22.86 -4.23 -18.66
C THR A 88 -23.54 -4.87 -17.46
N ASN A 89 -24.87 -4.98 -17.47
CA ASN A 89 -25.64 -5.59 -16.37
C ASN A 89 -25.21 -7.04 -16.07
N GLY A 90 -24.85 -7.82 -17.08
CA GLY A 90 -24.35 -9.19 -16.88
C GLY A 90 -23.11 -9.29 -16.00
N PHE A 91 -22.22 -8.28 -16.07
CA PHE A 91 -21.02 -8.24 -15.22
C PHE A 91 -21.33 -7.81 -13.78
N LEU A 92 -22.31 -6.92 -13.60
CA LEU A 92 -22.69 -6.40 -12.29
C LEU A 92 -23.55 -7.40 -11.50
N HIS A 93 -24.24 -8.32 -12.18
CA HIS A 93 -25.09 -9.35 -11.57
C HIS A 93 -24.45 -10.74 -11.56
N ASP A 94 -23.13 -10.84 -11.79
CA ASP A 94 -22.43 -12.11 -11.61
C ASP A 94 -22.60 -12.60 -10.16
N SER A 95 -22.95 -13.89 -10.03
CA SER A 95 -23.13 -14.53 -8.72
C SER A 95 -21.87 -14.42 -7.82
N ARG A 96 -20.69 -14.26 -8.43
CA ARG A 96 -19.42 -14.03 -7.72
C ARG A 96 -19.34 -12.67 -7.07
N ALA A 97 -20.07 -11.68 -7.59
CA ALA A 97 -20.17 -10.33 -7.02
C ALA A 97 -21.26 -10.19 -5.95
N GLN A 98 -22.11 -11.21 -5.77
CA GLN A 98 -23.18 -11.22 -4.77
C GLN A 98 -22.61 -11.55 -3.39
N ILE A 99 -21.98 -10.56 -2.76
CA ILE A 99 -21.51 -10.66 -1.39
C ILE A 99 -22.36 -9.77 -0.49
N SER A 100 -22.54 -10.20 0.77
CA SER A 100 -23.26 -9.36 1.75
C SER A 100 -22.53 -8.03 1.97
N GLY A 101 -23.29 -6.96 2.25
CA GLY A 101 -22.69 -5.64 2.49
C GLY A 101 -21.63 -5.64 3.60
N GLY A 102 -21.83 -6.42 4.66
CA GLY A 102 -20.84 -6.59 5.72
C GLY A 102 -19.55 -7.24 5.24
N ARG A 103 -19.65 -8.25 4.39
CA ARG A 103 -18.48 -8.90 3.77
C ARG A 103 -17.77 -7.96 2.80
N LEU A 104 -18.53 -7.19 2.02
CA LEU A 104 -17.96 -6.18 1.14
C LEU A 104 -17.17 -5.12 1.91
N LEU A 105 -17.73 -4.60 3.01
CA LEU A 105 -17.04 -3.64 3.88
C LEU A 105 -15.75 -4.23 4.49
N TYR A 106 -15.79 -5.49 4.90
CA TYR A 106 -14.60 -6.18 5.40
C TYR A 106 -13.54 -6.36 4.30
N GLU A 107 -13.93 -6.86 3.13
CA GLU A 107 -12.98 -7.08 2.02
C GLU A 107 -12.37 -5.76 1.54
N VAL A 108 -13.17 -4.72 1.33
CA VAL A 108 -12.67 -3.44 0.84
C VAL A 108 -11.92 -2.69 1.96
N GLY A 109 -12.54 -2.53 3.13
CA GLY A 109 -11.98 -1.70 4.20
C GLY A 109 -10.82 -2.36 4.93
N VAL A 110 -10.90 -3.65 5.19
CA VAL A 110 -9.87 -4.37 5.96
C VAL A 110 -8.89 -5.08 5.04
N SER A 111 -9.35 -5.98 4.17
CA SER A 111 -8.43 -6.79 3.36
C SER A 111 -7.66 -5.95 2.35
N ILE A 112 -8.33 -5.09 1.59
CA ILE A 112 -7.67 -4.30 0.55
C ILE A 112 -6.97 -3.09 1.16
N VAL A 113 -7.65 -2.26 1.94
CA VAL A 113 -7.07 -1.01 2.43
C VAL A 113 -6.04 -1.26 3.52
N LEU A 114 -6.41 -1.94 4.61
CA LEU A 114 -5.52 -2.08 5.78
C LEU A 114 -4.45 -3.16 5.58
N LEU A 115 -4.77 -4.27 4.92
CA LEU A 115 -3.83 -5.39 4.80
C LEU A 115 -3.03 -5.40 3.49
N THR A 116 -3.40 -4.59 2.51
CA THR A 116 -2.71 -4.53 1.22
C THR A 116 -2.22 -3.11 0.93
N ALA A 117 -3.11 -2.16 0.69
CA ALA A 117 -2.73 -0.84 0.19
C ALA A 117 -1.84 -0.05 1.16
N ILE A 118 -2.19 0.02 2.45
CA ILE A 118 -1.39 0.76 3.44
C ILE A 118 0.00 0.16 3.64
N PRO A 119 0.17 -1.16 3.87
CA PRO A 119 1.48 -1.78 3.98
C PRO A 119 2.34 -1.64 2.72
N GLU A 120 1.75 -1.79 1.54
CA GLU A 120 2.46 -1.61 0.27
C GLU A 120 2.92 -0.17 0.08
N GLU A 121 2.06 0.82 0.30
CA GLU A 121 2.44 2.24 0.22
C GLU A 121 3.55 2.57 1.24
N PHE A 122 3.45 2.07 2.45
CA PHE A 122 4.49 2.24 3.46
C PHE A 122 5.81 1.60 3.03
N ALA A 123 5.78 0.37 2.51
CA ALA A 123 6.96 -0.34 2.05
C ALA A 123 7.62 0.35 0.85
N PHE A 124 6.86 0.67 -0.19
CA PHE A 124 7.39 1.18 -1.44
C PHE A 124 7.66 2.68 -1.40
N ARG A 125 6.70 3.50 -0.98
CA ARG A 125 6.87 4.94 -0.92
C ARG A 125 7.62 5.41 0.30
N GLY A 126 7.29 4.86 1.46
CA GLY A 126 7.95 5.24 2.70
C GLY A 126 9.40 4.75 2.72
N VAL A 127 9.58 3.46 2.81
CA VAL A 127 10.89 2.89 3.13
C VAL A 127 11.80 2.80 1.90
N LEU A 128 11.33 2.23 0.80
CA LEU A 128 12.15 2.04 -0.41
C LEU A 128 12.50 3.36 -1.09
N LEU A 129 11.51 4.15 -1.44
CA LEU A 129 11.73 5.41 -2.15
C LEU A 129 12.47 6.43 -1.27
N GLY A 130 12.12 6.51 0.03
CA GLY A 130 12.83 7.33 1.00
C GLY A 130 14.31 6.95 1.09
N SER A 131 14.62 5.68 1.27
CA SER A 131 16.02 5.20 1.34
C SER A 131 16.77 5.36 0.02
N ALA A 132 16.11 5.21 -1.14
CA ALA A 132 16.72 5.44 -2.45
C ALA A 132 17.09 6.92 -2.66
N ARG A 133 16.22 7.85 -2.26
CA ARG A 133 16.52 9.30 -2.30
C ARG A 133 17.75 9.64 -1.47
N TYR A 134 17.86 9.10 -0.26
CA TYR A 134 19.04 9.26 0.58
C TYR A 134 20.30 8.63 -0.04
N ALA A 135 20.18 7.47 -0.67
CA ALA A 135 21.31 6.78 -1.29
C ALA A 135 21.84 7.52 -2.52
N THR A 136 20.98 8.25 -3.25
CA THR A 136 21.34 9.01 -4.46
C THR A 136 21.68 10.49 -4.18
N GLY A 137 21.69 10.90 -2.91
CA GLY A 137 21.99 12.30 -2.52
C GLY A 137 20.92 13.32 -2.92
N ARG A 138 19.77 12.85 -3.43
CA ARG A 138 18.62 13.69 -3.74
C ARG A 138 17.77 13.90 -2.49
N THR A 139 18.30 14.66 -1.53
CA THR A 139 17.46 15.19 -0.44
C THR A 139 16.48 16.18 -1.03
N ALA A 140 15.19 16.05 -0.70
CA ALA A 140 14.21 17.08 -1.08
C ALA A 140 14.70 18.45 -0.54
N PRO A 141 14.56 19.54 -1.31
CA PRO A 141 14.85 20.87 -0.80
C PRO A 141 13.97 21.11 0.43
N ARG A 142 14.63 21.57 1.51
CA ARG A 142 13.98 21.95 2.76
C ARG A 142 13.15 23.21 2.57
#